data_c9093322bd776f579ca7e5314ec225ec
#
_entry.id   c9093322bd776f579ca7e5314ec225ec
#
_cell.length_a   1.000
_cell.length_b   1.000
_cell.length_c   1.000
_cell.angle_alpha   90.00
_cell.angle_beta   90.00
_cell.angle_gamma   90.00
#
_symmetry.space_group_name_H-M   'P 1'
#
loop_
_entity.id
_entity.type
_entity.pdbx_description
1 polymer ?
#
loop_
_entity_poly.entity_id
_entity_poly.type
_entity_poly.pdbx_seq_one_letter_code
_entity_poly.pdbx_strand_id
1 'polypeptide(L)'
;MLSRTADHLFWMSRYTERAENTARMLSVSYETSMLPQRLDDAIRAWQGVLSISELIPAYQARYSEVSRDNVLFFMVADESNPASIVSCLKAARENARAVRGALTTEVWETQNQTWLGLRKHLQAGALVKDPGHFFEWVKYRSHLSRGVVLGTMLQDRKSVV
;
A
#
# COMPACT_ATOMS: atom_id res chain seq x y z
N MET A 1 -6.57 -24.66 -13.67
CA MET A 1 -6.26 -24.48 -12.24
C MET A 1 -4.96 -23.70 -12.01
N LEU A 2 -3.86 -24.08 -12.63
CA LEU A 2 -2.59 -23.38 -12.51
C LEU A 2 -2.63 -21.92 -12.98
N SER A 3 -3.31 -21.62 -14.11
CA SER A 3 -3.43 -20.28 -14.65
C SER A 3 -4.19 -19.33 -13.73
N ARG A 4 -5.26 -19.81 -13.06
CA ARG A 4 -6.04 -19.01 -12.11
C ARG A 4 -5.24 -18.69 -10.85
N THR A 5 -4.50 -19.66 -10.34
CA THR A 5 -3.62 -19.45 -9.19
C THR A 5 -2.51 -18.45 -9.52
N ALA A 6 -1.89 -18.59 -10.68
CA ALA A 6 -0.86 -17.67 -11.15
C ALA A 6 -1.41 -16.24 -11.32
N ASP A 7 -2.63 -16.09 -11.84
CA ASP A 7 -3.28 -14.81 -12.00
C ASP A 7 -3.52 -14.11 -10.65
N HIS A 8 -4.06 -14.82 -9.67
CA HIS A 8 -4.26 -14.27 -8.33
C HIS A 8 -2.94 -13.91 -7.63
N LEU A 9 -1.89 -14.72 -7.79
CA LEU A 9 -0.56 -14.42 -7.26
C LEU A 9 0.05 -13.18 -7.91
N PHE A 10 -0.12 -13.03 -9.23
CA PHE A 10 0.31 -11.84 -9.96
C PHE A 10 -0.36 -10.59 -9.40
N TRP A 11 -1.68 -10.59 -9.25
CA TRP A 11 -2.41 -9.43 -8.74
C TRP A 11 -2.12 -9.16 -7.28
N MET A 12 -1.97 -10.19 -6.44
CA MET A 12 -1.51 -10.03 -5.06
C MET A 12 -0.19 -9.26 -5.01
N SER A 13 0.78 -9.67 -5.80
CA SER A 13 2.09 -9.03 -5.86
C SER A 13 2.01 -7.61 -6.41
N ARG A 14 1.22 -7.39 -7.45
CA ARG A 14 1.03 -6.06 -8.05
C ARG A 14 0.38 -5.08 -7.08
N TYR A 15 -0.64 -5.49 -6.35
CA TYR A 15 -1.29 -4.62 -5.36
C TYR A 15 -0.38 -4.32 -4.17
N THR A 16 0.39 -5.30 -3.71
CA THR A 16 1.40 -5.09 -2.66
C THR A 16 2.46 -4.08 -3.10
N GLU A 17 2.95 -4.21 -4.33
CA GLU A 17 3.91 -3.27 -4.94
C GLU A 17 3.32 -1.85 -5.08
N ARG A 18 2.07 -1.73 -5.49
CA ARG A 18 1.39 -0.42 -5.56
C ARG A 18 1.31 0.25 -4.20
N ALA A 19 0.97 -0.50 -3.16
CA ALA A 19 0.96 0.02 -1.79
C ALA A 19 2.35 0.53 -1.36
N GLU A 20 3.39 -0.23 -1.67
CA GLU A 20 4.77 0.17 -1.41
C GLU A 20 5.14 1.46 -2.15
N ASN A 21 4.86 1.54 -3.44
CA ASN A 21 5.18 2.72 -4.25
C ASN A 21 4.45 3.96 -3.76
N THR A 22 3.19 3.82 -3.37
CA THR A 22 2.42 4.91 -2.76
C THR A 22 3.04 5.33 -1.43
N ALA A 23 3.42 4.39 -0.57
CA ALA A 23 4.08 4.69 0.70
C ALA A 23 5.43 5.41 0.50
N ARG A 24 6.22 5.00 -0.50
CA ARG A 24 7.50 5.68 -0.84
C ARG A 24 7.26 7.12 -1.27
N MET A 25 6.32 7.33 -2.16
CA MET A 25 5.98 8.67 -2.66
C MET A 25 5.50 9.57 -1.52
N LEU A 26 4.60 9.07 -0.68
CA LEU A 26 4.07 9.83 0.46
C LEU A 26 5.14 10.10 1.52
N SER A 27 6.06 9.17 1.74
CA SER A 27 7.19 9.36 2.67
C SER A 27 8.05 10.54 2.25
N VAL A 28 8.44 10.59 0.98
CA VAL A 28 9.24 11.71 0.43
C VAL A 28 8.47 13.03 0.53
N SER A 29 7.21 13.03 0.15
CA SER A 29 6.37 14.23 0.19
C SER A 29 6.17 14.74 1.62
N TYR A 30 5.98 13.82 2.56
CA TYR A 30 5.86 14.16 3.98
C TYR A 30 7.14 14.76 4.55
N GLU A 31 8.29 14.13 4.30
CA GLU A 31 9.59 14.65 4.73
C GLU A 31 9.85 16.04 4.15
N THR A 32 9.58 16.22 2.86
CA THR A 32 9.72 17.52 2.20
C THR A 32 8.79 18.56 2.82
N SER A 33 7.59 18.18 3.22
CA SER A 33 6.62 19.10 3.84
C SER A 33 7.05 19.59 5.22
N MET A 34 7.98 18.89 5.87
CA MET A 34 8.52 19.31 7.18
C MET A 34 9.59 20.39 7.05
N LEU A 35 10.09 20.67 5.84
CA LEU A 35 11.04 21.74 5.60
C LEU A 35 10.33 23.09 5.62
N PRO A 36 11.03 24.17 6.06
CA PRO A 36 10.48 25.52 6.02
C PRO A 36 10.10 25.90 4.59
N GLN A 37 8.85 26.27 4.38
CA GLN A 37 8.34 26.67 3.07
C GLN A 37 7.08 27.55 3.21
N ARG A 38 6.71 28.22 2.14
CA ARG A 38 5.47 28.99 2.07
C ARG A 38 4.28 28.03 2.00
N LEU A 39 3.13 28.45 2.56
CA LEU A 39 1.90 27.68 2.53
C LEU A 39 1.49 27.31 1.08
N ASP A 40 1.59 28.23 0.15
CA ASP A 40 1.24 28.00 -1.25
C ASP A 40 2.13 26.93 -1.91
N ASP A 41 3.42 26.92 -1.58
CA ASP A 41 4.35 25.91 -2.07
C ASP A 41 4.05 24.53 -1.47
N ALA A 42 3.68 24.48 -0.20
CA ALA A 42 3.24 23.26 0.47
C ALA A 42 1.99 22.68 -0.20
N ILE A 43 0.98 23.52 -0.49
CA ILE A 43 -0.25 23.08 -1.18
C ILE A 43 0.08 22.56 -2.58
N ARG A 44 0.94 23.24 -3.33
CA ARG A 44 1.36 22.80 -4.67
C ARG A 44 2.07 21.47 -4.64
N ALA A 45 2.90 21.23 -3.61
CA ALA A 45 3.58 19.95 -3.44
C ALA A 45 2.58 18.79 -3.26
N TRP A 46 1.55 18.98 -2.45
CA TRP A 46 0.50 17.99 -2.28
C TRP A 46 -0.40 17.84 -3.52
N GLN A 47 -0.66 18.91 -4.24
CA GLN A 47 -1.31 18.82 -5.56
C GLN A 47 -0.47 18.00 -6.53
N GLY A 48 0.85 18.13 -6.48
CA GLY A 48 1.79 17.35 -7.28
C GLY A 48 1.67 15.84 -7.03
N VAL A 49 1.48 15.43 -5.78
CA VAL A 49 1.23 14.02 -5.43
C VAL A 49 0.00 13.49 -6.14
N LEU A 50 -1.09 14.24 -6.12
CA LEU A 50 -2.34 13.86 -6.80
C LEU A 50 -2.19 13.85 -8.31
N SER A 51 -1.43 14.80 -8.86
CA SER A 51 -1.19 14.91 -10.30
C SER A 51 -0.37 13.74 -10.84
N ILE A 52 0.73 13.38 -10.16
CA ILE A 52 1.58 12.24 -10.53
C ILE A 52 0.78 10.94 -10.49
N SER A 53 -0.12 10.82 -9.54
CA SER A 53 -0.98 9.65 -9.39
C SER A 53 -2.20 9.66 -10.30
N GLU A 54 -2.41 10.73 -11.07
CA GLU A 54 -3.59 10.93 -11.94
C GLU A 54 -4.92 10.86 -11.18
N LEU A 55 -4.93 11.35 -9.94
CA LEU A 55 -6.07 11.23 -9.02
C LEU A 55 -6.77 12.56 -8.71
N ILE A 56 -6.40 13.65 -9.41
CA ILE A 56 -7.00 14.97 -9.15
C ILE A 56 -8.53 14.95 -9.28
N PRO A 57 -9.13 14.41 -10.36
CA PRO A 57 -10.59 14.39 -10.46
C PRO A 57 -11.27 13.60 -9.36
N ALA A 58 -10.73 12.44 -9.01
CA ALA A 58 -11.27 11.60 -7.95
C ALA A 58 -11.17 12.26 -6.57
N TYR A 59 -10.07 12.97 -6.32
CA TYR A 59 -9.89 13.75 -5.10
C TYR A 59 -10.89 14.91 -5.03
N GLN A 60 -11.01 15.70 -6.09
CA GLN A 60 -11.90 16.87 -6.14
C GLN A 60 -13.37 16.50 -6.01
N ALA A 61 -13.75 15.28 -6.40
CA ALA A 61 -15.12 14.79 -6.22
C ALA A 61 -15.50 14.62 -4.73
N ARG A 62 -14.53 14.55 -3.83
CA ARG A 62 -14.74 14.27 -2.41
C ARG A 62 -14.22 15.33 -1.45
N TYR A 63 -13.19 16.05 -1.85
CA TYR A 63 -12.50 17.04 -1.01
C TYR A 63 -12.54 18.40 -1.68
N SER A 64 -12.92 19.43 -0.91
CA SER A 64 -12.98 20.82 -1.40
C SER A 64 -11.63 21.52 -1.34
N GLU A 65 -10.72 21.05 -0.49
CA GLU A 65 -9.42 21.68 -0.27
C GLU A 65 -8.28 20.67 -0.36
N VAL A 66 -7.15 21.12 -0.89
CA VAL A 66 -5.91 20.37 -0.85
C VAL A 66 -5.15 20.71 0.42
N SER A 67 -5.00 19.75 1.30
CA SER A 67 -4.21 19.84 2.51
C SER A 67 -3.41 18.57 2.70
N ARG A 68 -2.34 18.64 3.48
CA ARG A 68 -1.56 17.47 3.83
C ARG A 68 -2.44 16.36 4.40
N ASP A 69 -3.28 16.68 5.37
CA ASP A 69 -4.08 15.69 6.07
C ASP A 69 -5.12 15.05 5.16
N ASN A 70 -5.78 15.83 4.32
CA ASN A 70 -6.76 15.31 3.36
C ASN A 70 -6.09 14.42 2.29
N VAL A 71 -4.95 14.84 1.76
CA VAL A 71 -4.22 14.03 0.76
C VAL A 71 -3.71 12.74 1.38
N LEU A 72 -3.15 12.79 2.58
CA LEU A 72 -2.69 11.59 3.28
C LEU A 72 -3.85 10.62 3.54
N PHE A 73 -4.99 11.12 4.02
CA PHE A 73 -6.16 10.27 4.24
C PHE A 73 -6.64 9.64 2.92
N PHE A 74 -6.78 10.44 1.86
CA PHE A 74 -7.22 9.97 0.55
C PHE A 74 -6.29 8.90 -0.04
N MET A 75 -4.98 9.11 0.06
CA MET A 75 -3.99 8.18 -0.51
C MET A 75 -3.74 6.94 0.35
N VAL A 76 -4.02 7.01 1.65
CA VAL A 76 -3.77 5.89 2.57
C VAL A 76 -5.04 5.16 2.94
N ALA A 77 -6.05 5.87 3.47
CA ALA A 77 -7.15 5.28 4.23
C ALA A 77 -8.51 5.33 3.53
N ASP A 78 -8.66 6.09 2.46
CA ASP A 78 -9.94 6.25 1.77
C ASP A 78 -10.25 5.02 0.93
N GLU A 79 -11.18 4.21 1.39
CA GLU A 79 -11.61 2.97 0.69
C GLU A 79 -12.29 3.24 -0.65
N SER A 80 -12.82 4.44 -0.87
CA SER A 80 -13.41 4.83 -2.15
C SER A 80 -12.36 5.12 -3.23
N ASN A 81 -11.12 5.34 -2.82
CA ASN A 81 -10.00 5.49 -3.74
C ASN A 81 -9.36 4.11 -3.99
N PRO A 82 -9.54 3.52 -5.20
CA PRO A 82 -8.96 2.20 -5.48
C PRO A 82 -7.43 2.16 -5.41
N ALA A 83 -6.79 3.32 -5.51
CA ALA A 83 -5.33 3.45 -5.44
C ALA A 83 -4.81 3.67 -4.02
N SER A 84 -5.68 3.80 -3.01
CA SER A 84 -5.23 3.98 -1.63
C SER A 84 -4.49 2.74 -1.11
N ILE A 85 -3.61 2.95 -0.13
CA ILE A 85 -2.87 1.84 0.50
C ILE A 85 -3.84 0.80 1.08
N VAL A 86 -4.92 1.24 1.74
CA VAL A 86 -5.96 0.35 2.27
C VAL A 86 -6.58 -0.47 1.15
N SER A 87 -6.99 0.15 0.06
CA SER A 87 -7.62 -0.55 -1.07
C SER A 87 -6.67 -1.54 -1.73
N CYS A 88 -5.41 -1.17 -1.92
CA CYS A 88 -4.39 -2.04 -2.50
C CYS A 88 -4.10 -3.26 -1.61
N LEU A 89 -3.89 -3.06 -0.32
CA LEU A 89 -3.60 -4.17 0.60
C LEU A 89 -4.81 -5.06 0.84
N LYS A 90 -6.03 -4.50 0.80
CA LYS A 90 -7.26 -5.29 0.81
C LYS A 90 -7.35 -6.18 -0.43
N ALA A 91 -7.10 -5.62 -1.61
CA ALA A 91 -7.11 -6.37 -2.87
C ALA A 91 -6.03 -7.45 -2.89
N ALA A 92 -4.83 -7.17 -2.38
CA ALA A 92 -3.76 -8.15 -2.24
C ALA A 92 -4.19 -9.33 -1.36
N ARG A 93 -4.79 -9.04 -0.21
CA ARG A 93 -5.30 -10.08 0.69
C ARG A 93 -6.42 -10.90 0.05
N GLU A 94 -7.36 -10.26 -0.64
CA GLU A 94 -8.46 -10.98 -1.30
C GLU A 94 -7.96 -11.89 -2.43
N ASN A 95 -6.94 -11.48 -3.17
CA ASN A 95 -6.31 -12.35 -4.17
C ASN A 95 -5.60 -13.55 -3.52
N ALA A 96 -4.90 -13.34 -2.41
CA ALA A 96 -4.31 -14.44 -1.64
C ALA A 96 -5.37 -15.40 -1.10
N ARG A 97 -6.47 -14.86 -0.57
CA ARG A 97 -7.58 -15.65 -0.03
C ARG A 97 -8.22 -16.55 -1.09
N ALA A 98 -8.39 -16.04 -2.32
CA ALA A 98 -9.01 -16.80 -3.42
C ALA A 98 -8.23 -18.08 -3.77
N VAL A 99 -6.94 -18.12 -3.49
CA VAL A 99 -6.05 -19.25 -3.78
C VAL A 99 -5.37 -19.81 -2.52
N ARG A 100 -5.95 -19.55 -1.36
CA ARG A 100 -5.36 -19.94 -0.06
C ARG A 100 -4.97 -21.41 0.01
N GLY A 101 -5.76 -22.31 -0.58
CA GLY A 101 -5.46 -23.74 -0.59
C GLY A 101 -4.24 -24.12 -1.43
N ALA A 102 -3.82 -23.26 -2.36
CA ALA A 102 -2.66 -23.47 -3.22
C ALA A 102 -1.42 -22.68 -2.75
N LEU A 103 -1.56 -21.82 -1.74
CA LEU A 103 -0.46 -21.05 -1.18
C LEU A 103 0.17 -21.79 -0.01
N THR A 104 1.46 -21.50 0.24
CA THR A 104 2.06 -21.89 1.52
C THR A 104 1.40 -21.10 2.65
N THR A 105 1.43 -21.67 3.84
CA THR A 105 0.92 -21.02 5.06
C THR A 105 1.59 -19.67 5.28
N GLU A 106 2.90 -19.59 5.03
CA GLU A 106 3.68 -18.35 5.20
C GLU A 106 3.20 -17.21 4.32
N VAL A 107 2.89 -17.46 3.05
CA VAL A 107 2.40 -16.43 2.12
C VAL A 107 1.03 -15.90 2.59
N TRP A 108 0.12 -16.80 2.91
CA TRP A 108 -1.20 -16.42 3.42
C TRP A 108 -1.10 -15.62 4.73
N GLU A 109 -0.35 -16.13 5.69
CA GLU A 109 -0.17 -15.46 6.99
C GLU A 109 0.44 -14.08 6.85
N THR A 110 1.45 -13.93 5.99
CA THR A 110 2.07 -12.63 5.73
C THR A 110 1.07 -11.60 5.20
N GLN A 111 0.25 -11.99 4.22
CA GLN A 111 -0.78 -11.10 3.67
C GLN A 111 -1.86 -10.77 4.69
N ASN A 112 -2.32 -11.76 5.44
CA ASN A 112 -3.35 -11.56 6.46
C ASN A 112 -2.85 -10.67 7.61
N GLN A 113 -1.63 -10.91 8.09
CA GLN A 113 -1.02 -10.09 9.15
C GLN A 113 -0.76 -8.66 8.68
N THR A 114 -0.39 -8.47 7.42
CA THR A 114 -0.24 -7.13 6.84
C THR A 114 -1.56 -6.37 6.87
N TRP A 115 -2.65 -7.01 6.47
CA TRP A 115 -3.99 -6.41 6.51
C TRP A 115 -4.43 -6.07 7.94
N LEU A 116 -4.28 -7.01 8.86
CA LEU A 116 -4.64 -6.78 10.27
C LEU A 116 -3.78 -5.69 10.92
N GLY A 117 -2.49 -5.68 10.63
CA GLY A 117 -1.55 -4.66 11.11
C GLY A 117 -1.88 -3.27 10.56
N LEU A 118 -2.25 -3.18 9.28
CA LEU A 118 -2.68 -1.93 8.66
C LEU A 118 -3.88 -1.34 9.40
N ARG A 119 -4.90 -2.14 9.62
CA ARG A 119 -6.10 -1.69 10.35
C ARG A 119 -5.77 -1.23 11.77
N LYS A 120 -4.91 -1.97 12.45
CA LYS A 120 -4.46 -1.63 13.80
C LYS A 120 -3.72 -0.29 13.83
N HIS A 121 -2.78 -0.07 12.90
CA HIS A 121 -2.06 1.21 12.79
C HIS A 121 -3.01 2.37 12.53
N LEU A 122 -3.96 2.22 11.61
CA LEU A 122 -4.92 3.27 11.29
C LEU A 122 -5.87 3.58 12.45
N GLN A 123 -6.36 2.55 13.16
CA GLN A 123 -7.20 2.72 14.34
C GLN A 123 -6.45 3.41 15.49
N ALA A 124 -5.15 3.17 15.61
CA ALA A 124 -4.30 3.82 16.61
C ALA A 124 -3.91 5.26 16.22
N GLY A 125 -4.33 5.77 15.07
CA GLY A 125 -4.05 7.14 14.64
C GLY A 125 -2.66 7.34 14.05
N ALA A 126 -2.08 6.34 13.43
CA ALA A 126 -0.71 6.39 12.90
C ALA A 126 -0.49 7.54 11.90
N LEU A 127 -1.48 7.86 11.07
CA LEU A 127 -1.39 8.96 10.09
C LEU A 127 -1.28 10.34 10.74
N VAL A 128 -1.84 10.51 11.93
CA VAL A 128 -1.79 11.77 12.67
C VAL A 128 -0.57 11.82 13.56
N LYS A 129 -0.27 10.71 14.24
CA LYS A 129 0.79 10.66 15.25
C LYS A 129 2.19 10.56 14.68
N ASP A 130 2.39 9.67 13.70
CA ASP A 130 3.70 9.43 13.08
C ASP A 130 3.53 8.81 11.69
N PRO A 131 3.21 9.64 10.67
CA PRO A 131 3.06 9.16 9.29
C PRO A 131 4.33 8.50 8.75
N GLY A 132 5.49 9.04 9.07
CA GLY A 132 6.77 8.52 8.59
C GLY A 132 7.01 7.08 9.02
N HIS A 133 6.79 6.77 10.28
CA HIS A 133 6.89 5.40 10.80
C HIS A 133 5.90 4.46 10.12
N PHE A 134 4.68 4.93 9.89
CA PHE A 134 3.66 4.16 9.18
C PHE A 134 4.11 3.81 7.75
N PHE A 135 4.67 4.76 7.01
CA PHE A 135 5.16 4.50 5.64
C PHE A 135 6.31 3.50 5.63
N GLU A 136 7.24 3.58 6.59
CA GLU A 136 8.32 2.60 6.75
C GLU A 136 7.76 1.20 7.04
N TRP A 137 6.73 1.10 7.87
CA TRP A 137 6.05 -0.15 8.16
C TRP A 137 5.45 -0.77 6.89
N VAL A 138 4.74 0.03 6.06
CA VAL A 138 4.17 -0.47 4.78
C VAL A 138 5.26 -0.99 3.85
N LYS A 139 6.36 -0.25 3.70
CA LYS A 139 7.51 -0.68 2.89
C LYS A 139 8.10 -1.99 3.40
N TYR A 140 8.28 -2.11 4.70
CA TYR A 140 8.78 -3.34 5.34
C TYR A 140 7.88 -4.53 5.05
N ARG A 141 6.55 -4.36 5.18
CA ARG A 141 5.59 -5.44 4.90
C ARG A 141 5.64 -5.88 3.44
N SER A 142 5.83 -4.96 2.51
CA SER A 142 6.00 -5.27 1.09
C SER A 142 7.27 -6.09 0.84
N HIS A 143 8.39 -5.70 1.44
CA HIS A 143 9.64 -6.45 1.33
C HIS A 143 9.52 -7.85 1.91
N LEU A 144 8.87 -7.99 3.06
CA LEU A 144 8.62 -9.28 3.69
C LEU A 144 7.76 -10.18 2.79
N SER A 145 6.68 -9.65 2.22
CA SER A 145 5.82 -10.38 1.29
C SER A 145 6.61 -10.89 0.09
N ARG A 146 7.44 -10.05 -0.50
CA ARG A 146 8.29 -10.42 -1.64
C ARG A 146 9.28 -11.52 -1.27
N GLY A 147 9.92 -11.41 -0.11
CA GLY A 147 10.86 -12.42 0.37
C GLY A 147 10.22 -13.77 0.63
N VAL A 148 9.02 -13.79 1.20
CA VAL A 148 8.27 -15.04 1.47
C VAL A 148 7.85 -15.70 0.16
N VAL A 149 7.35 -14.93 -0.83
CA VAL A 149 6.98 -15.46 -2.16
C VAL A 149 8.19 -16.06 -2.88
N LEU A 150 9.33 -15.35 -2.89
CA LEU A 150 10.56 -15.83 -3.50
C LEU A 150 11.09 -17.10 -2.81
N GLY A 151 11.03 -17.16 -1.49
CA GLY A 151 11.43 -18.34 -0.72
C GLY A 151 10.62 -19.57 -1.10
N THR A 152 9.32 -19.40 -1.32
CA THR A 152 8.42 -20.46 -1.76
C THR A 152 8.80 -20.98 -3.16
N MET A 153 9.05 -20.08 -4.10
CA MET A 153 9.45 -20.46 -5.46
C MET A 153 10.79 -21.22 -5.52
N LEU A 154 11.72 -20.89 -4.61
CA LEU A 154 13.01 -21.58 -4.52
C LEU A 154 12.87 -22.99 -3.90
N GLN A 155 11.92 -23.19 -2.98
CA GLN A 155 11.63 -24.51 -2.43
C GLN A 155 11.02 -25.43 -3.47
N ASP A 156 10.07 -24.97 -4.25
CA ASP A 156 9.44 -25.74 -5.33
C ASP A 156 10.47 -26.20 -6.37
N ARG A 157 11.44 -25.38 -6.71
CA ARG A 157 12.54 -25.77 -7.63
C ARG A 157 13.41 -26.89 -7.07
N LYS A 158 13.61 -26.95 -5.75
CA LYS A 158 14.41 -28.00 -5.12
C LYS A 158 13.65 -29.32 -5.01
N SER A 159 12.33 -29.28 -4.97
CA SER A 159 11.51 -30.51 -4.90
C SER A 159 11.34 -31.20 -6.25
N VAL A 160 11.66 -30.54 -7.36
CA VAL A 160 11.58 -31.10 -8.74
C VAL A 160 12.89 -31.78 -9.17
N VAL A 161 13.95 -31.67 -8.39
CA VAL A 161 15.24 -32.34 -8.62
C VAL A 161 15.35 -33.57 -7.73
#